data_22d78db655facce940414506d8b66439
#
_entry.id   22d78db655facce940414506d8b66439
#
_cell.length_a   1.000
_cell.length_b   1.000
_cell.length_c   1.000
_cell.angle_alpha   90.00
_cell.angle_beta   90.00
_cell.angle_gamma   90.00
#
_symmetry.space_group_name_H-M   'P 1'
#
loop_
_entity.id
_entity.type
_entity.pdbx_description
1 polymer ?
#
loop_
_entity_poly.entity_id
_entity_poly.type
_entity_poly.pdbx_seq_one_letter_code
_entity_poly.pdbx_strand_id
1 'polypeptide(L)'
;LRFFYKGFIMDLISVIYCILIGLLAGSLSGLVGIGGGIVMVPLMVLFFAMPQHLAQGTSLAVLPASIITIWVYYKSGNVNIPVALIICCGFIIGGYFGAKFASVLPANILRKIFSIIMLIVAVKMFFSK
;
A
#
# COMPACT_ATOMS: atom_id res chain seq x y z
N LEU A 1 15.98 -13.74 -6.61
CA LEU A 1 14.68 -13.13 -6.25
C LEU A 1 13.62 -14.13 -5.80
N ARG A 2 13.79 -15.40 -6.16
CA ARG A 2 12.90 -16.52 -5.72
C ARG A 2 13.14 -16.95 -4.26
N PHE A 3 14.18 -16.43 -3.62
CA PHE A 3 14.63 -16.83 -2.28
C PHE A 3 13.88 -16.16 -1.12
N PHE A 4 13.16 -15.08 -1.36
CA PHE A 4 12.47 -14.34 -0.30
C PHE A 4 11.29 -15.09 0.33
N TYR A 5 10.77 -16.10 -0.36
CA TYR A 5 9.60 -16.87 0.08
C TYR A 5 9.92 -18.05 1.00
N LYS A 6 11.19 -18.48 1.09
CA LYS A 6 11.54 -19.78 1.70
C LYS A 6 12.41 -19.76 2.96
N GLY A 7 12.71 -18.61 3.50
CA GLY A 7 13.52 -18.57 4.74
C GLY A 7 14.02 -17.16 5.04
N PHE A 8 13.86 -16.79 6.25
CA PHE A 8 14.19 -15.51 6.90
C PHE A 8 15.70 -15.16 6.86
N ILE A 9 16.39 -15.39 5.77
CA ILE A 9 17.74 -14.88 5.55
C ILE A 9 17.63 -13.76 4.54
N MET A 10 17.49 -12.54 5.08
CA MET A 10 17.54 -11.34 4.27
C MET A 10 19.00 -11.09 3.89
N ASP A 11 19.36 -11.37 2.65
CA ASP A 11 20.64 -10.91 2.10
C ASP A 11 20.71 -9.38 2.21
N LEU A 12 21.91 -8.85 2.45
CA LEU A 12 22.15 -7.41 2.57
C LEU A 12 21.55 -6.62 1.38
N ILE A 13 21.59 -7.20 0.20
CA ILE A 13 21.00 -6.63 -1.02
C ILE A 13 19.47 -6.50 -0.90
N SER A 14 18.81 -7.52 -0.37
CA SER A 14 17.35 -7.49 -0.15
C SER A 14 16.94 -6.43 0.88
N VAL A 15 17.75 -6.24 1.93
CA VAL A 15 17.54 -5.16 2.91
C VAL A 15 17.64 -3.80 2.25
N ILE A 16 18.65 -3.58 1.41
CA ILE A 16 18.82 -2.33 0.67
C ILE A 16 17.61 -2.06 -0.24
N TYR A 17 17.14 -3.06 -0.98
CA TYR A 17 15.93 -2.90 -1.81
C TYR A 17 14.68 -2.59 -0.98
N CYS A 18 14.49 -3.24 0.18
CA CYS A 18 13.38 -2.92 1.08
C CYS A 18 13.43 -1.47 1.58
N ILE A 19 14.61 -0.99 1.96
CA ILE A 19 14.80 0.40 2.41
C ILE A 19 14.52 1.37 1.26
N LEU A 20 15.01 1.12 0.06
CA LEU A 20 14.77 1.96 -1.12
C LEU A 20 13.29 2.02 -1.48
N ILE A 21 12.59 0.87 -1.47
CA ILE A 21 11.15 0.80 -1.71
C ILE A 21 10.39 1.58 -0.62
N GLY A 22 10.77 1.42 0.63
CA GLY A 22 10.18 2.15 1.75
C GLY A 22 10.37 3.67 1.63
N LEU A 23 11.56 4.13 1.26
CA LEU A 23 11.86 5.55 1.04
C LEU A 23 11.04 6.13 -0.12
N LEU A 24 11.02 5.44 -1.26
CA LEU A 24 10.25 5.88 -2.44
C LEU A 24 8.74 5.89 -2.13
N ALA A 25 8.22 4.80 -1.59
CA ALA A 25 6.81 4.69 -1.26
C ALA A 25 6.39 5.67 -0.16
N GLY A 26 7.23 5.85 0.86
CA GLY A 26 7.00 6.81 1.94
C GLY A 26 7.02 8.25 1.45
N SER A 27 7.98 8.62 0.59
CA SER A 27 8.06 9.97 0.01
C SER A 27 6.83 10.26 -0.88
N LEU A 28 6.46 9.33 -1.76
CA LEU A 28 5.28 9.47 -2.61
C LEU A 28 3.98 9.46 -1.79
N SER A 29 3.92 8.62 -0.75
CA SER A 29 2.78 8.60 0.17
C SER A 29 2.62 9.94 0.91
N GLY A 30 3.72 10.51 1.37
CA GLY A 30 3.71 11.83 2.02
C GLY A 30 3.27 12.95 1.07
N LEU A 31 3.70 12.91 -0.20
CA LEU A 31 3.34 13.91 -1.20
C LEU A 31 1.89 13.80 -1.66
N VAL A 32 1.39 12.61 -1.88
CA VAL A 32 0.08 12.36 -2.51
C VAL A 32 -1.00 11.98 -1.51
N GLY A 33 -0.62 11.59 -0.28
CA GLY A 33 -1.55 11.20 0.78
C GLY A 33 -2.25 9.84 0.57
N ILE A 34 -1.72 8.98 -0.31
CA ILE A 34 -2.40 7.73 -0.72
C ILE A 34 -2.03 6.52 0.18
N GLY A 35 -1.29 6.74 1.27
CA GLY A 35 -0.94 5.67 2.21
C GLY A 35 0.12 4.67 1.72
N GLY A 36 0.86 4.97 0.64
CA GLY A 36 2.01 4.18 0.17
C GLY A 36 1.71 2.82 -0.47
N GLY A 37 0.59 2.20 -0.17
CA GLY A 37 0.24 0.86 -0.65
C GLY A 37 0.15 0.77 -2.18
N ILE A 38 -0.32 1.82 -2.83
CA ILE A 38 -0.43 1.90 -4.30
C ILE A 38 0.93 1.76 -4.99
N VAL A 39 1.98 2.29 -4.39
CA VAL A 39 3.36 2.21 -4.93
C VAL A 39 4.07 0.97 -4.42
N MET A 40 3.91 0.66 -3.13
CA MET A 40 4.58 -0.47 -2.48
C MET A 40 4.20 -1.82 -3.09
N VAL A 41 2.90 -2.05 -3.32
CA VAL A 41 2.42 -3.34 -3.83
C VAL A 41 3.00 -3.67 -5.21
N PRO A 42 2.92 -2.79 -6.23
CA PRO A 42 3.55 -3.07 -7.52
C PRO A 42 5.06 -3.28 -7.43
N LEU A 43 5.76 -2.48 -6.62
CA LEU A 43 7.21 -2.61 -6.46
C LEU A 43 7.58 -3.96 -5.82
N MET A 44 6.87 -4.40 -4.79
CA MET A 44 7.11 -5.71 -4.18
C MET A 44 6.81 -6.86 -5.12
N VAL A 45 5.77 -6.77 -5.92
CA VAL A 45 5.43 -7.79 -6.92
C VAL A 45 6.48 -7.84 -8.02
N LEU A 46 6.97 -6.70 -8.51
CA LEU A 46 7.93 -6.62 -9.61
C LEU A 46 9.36 -6.97 -9.18
N PHE A 47 9.84 -6.40 -8.07
CA PHE A 47 11.23 -6.58 -7.64
C PHE A 47 11.46 -7.82 -6.81
N PHE A 48 10.50 -8.23 -5.99
CA PHE A 48 10.63 -9.42 -5.15
C PHE A 48 9.83 -10.62 -5.64
N ALA A 49 9.13 -10.49 -6.79
CA ALA A 49 8.27 -11.54 -7.31
C ALA A 49 7.28 -12.10 -6.27
N MET A 50 6.85 -11.24 -5.33
CA MET A 50 5.90 -11.62 -4.29
C MET A 50 4.51 -11.90 -4.87
N PRO A 51 3.80 -12.91 -4.37
CA PRO A 51 2.38 -13.06 -4.68
C PRO A 51 1.60 -11.80 -4.25
N GLN A 52 0.58 -11.43 -5.04
CA GLN A 52 -0.21 -10.23 -4.80
C GLN A 52 -0.77 -10.15 -3.37
N HIS A 53 -1.26 -11.26 -2.82
CA HIS A 53 -1.77 -11.32 -1.45
C HIS A 53 -0.72 -10.95 -0.41
N LEU A 54 0.50 -11.48 -0.56
CA LEU A 54 1.60 -11.22 0.35
C LEU A 54 2.04 -9.75 0.28
N ALA A 55 2.13 -9.20 -0.93
CA ALA A 55 2.48 -7.80 -1.14
C ALA A 55 1.43 -6.86 -0.52
N GLN A 56 0.14 -7.17 -0.69
CA GLN A 56 -0.95 -6.40 -0.07
C GLN A 56 -0.92 -6.46 1.46
N GLY A 57 -0.83 -7.65 2.03
CA GLY A 57 -0.75 -7.82 3.48
C GLY A 57 0.47 -7.12 4.08
N THR A 58 1.62 -7.21 3.41
CA THR A 58 2.86 -6.54 3.84
C THR A 58 2.71 -5.01 3.78
N SER A 59 2.10 -4.47 2.72
CA SER A 59 1.86 -3.03 2.62
C SER A 59 0.94 -2.51 3.72
N LEU A 60 -0.09 -3.27 4.08
CA LEU A 60 -0.98 -2.93 5.20
C LEU A 60 -0.24 -2.94 6.55
N ALA A 61 0.69 -3.85 6.74
CA ALA A 61 1.51 -3.91 7.96
C ALA A 61 2.44 -2.70 8.13
N VAL A 62 2.74 -1.98 7.05
CA VAL A 62 3.55 -0.75 7.08
C VAL A 62 2.71 0.50 7.43
N LEU A 63 1.38 0.45 7.30
CA LEU A 63 0.50 1.60 7.57
C LEU A 63 0.71 2.27 8.95
N PRO A 64 0.97 1.57 10.05
CA PRO A 64 1.25 2.22 11.33
C PRO A 64 2.41 3.21 11.29
N ALA A 65 3.40 3.01 10.40
CA ALA A 65 4.50 3.95 10.22
C ALA A 65 4.05 5.32 9.66
N SER A 66 2.87 5.38 9.03
CA SER A 66 2.30 6.63 8.52
C SER A 66 1.83 7.61 9.62
N ILE A 67 1.80 7.19 10.89
CA ILE A 67 1.46 8.05 12.04
C ILE A 67 2.33 9.31 12.06
N ILE A 68 3.62 9.20 11.70
CA ILE A 68 4.54 10.35 11.64
C ILE A 68 4.08 11.34 10.57
N THR A 69 3.68 10.85 9.40
CA THR A 69 3.16 11.68 8.30
C THR A 69 1.85 12.35 8.69
N ILE A 70 0.94 11.62 9.34
CA ILE A 70 -0.33 12.15 9.87
C ILE A 70 -0.06 13.30 10.86
N TRP A 71 0.94 13.15 11.74
CA TRP A 71 1.32 14.17 12.70
C TRP A 71 1.77 15.48 12.03
N VAL A 72 2.54 15.39 10.94
CA VAL A 72 2.98 16.57 10.16
C VAL A 72 1.78 17.30 9.56
N TYR A 73 0.86 16.56 8.92
CA TYR A 73 -0.37 17.14 8.35
C TYR A 73 -1.31 17.70 9.41
N TYR A 74 -1.41 17.05 10.56
CA TYR A 74 -2.20 17.55 11.69
C TYR A 74 -1.69 18.89 12.21
N LYS A 75 -0.36 19.01 12.39
CA LYS A 75 0.25 20.30 12.78
C LYS A 75 0.04 21.41 11.77
N SER A 76 -0.06 21.06 10.49
CA SER A 76 -0.35 22.00 9.40
C SER A 76 -1.84 22.35 9.25
N GLY A 77 -2.71 21.82 10.11
CA GLY A 77 -4.16 22.05 10.06
C GLY A 77 -4.90 21.35 8.92
N ASN A 78 -4.25 20.40 8.24
CA ASN A 78 -4.77 19.73 7.06
C ASN A 78 -5.39 18.34 7.37
N VAL A 79 -5.84 18.11 8.60
CA VAL A 79 -6.52 16.88 9.00
C VAL A 79 -7.89 17.20 9.60
N ASN A 80 -8.93 16.67 8.99
CA ASN A 80 -10.28 16.73 9.54
C ASN A 80 -10.56 15.47 10.39
N ILE A 81 -10.38 15.59 11.70
CA ILE A 81 -10.49 14.47 12.64
C ILE A 81 -11.89 13.82 12.63
N PRO A 82 -13.02 14.57 12.71
CA PRO A 82 -14.35 13.97 12.66
C PRO A 82 -14.58 13.12 11.40
N VAL A 83 -14.19 13.64 10.24
CA VAL A 83 -14.31 12.91 8.97
C VAL A 83 -13.42 11.69 8.96
N ALA A 84 -12.18 11.81 9.44
CA ALA A 84 -11.24 10.69 9.52
C ALA A 84 -11.78 9.54 10.39
N LEU A 85 -12.36 9.85 11.55
CA LEU A 85 -12.93 8.84 12.45
C LEU A 85 -14.10 8.09 11.82
N ILE A 86 -15.01 8.79 11.14
CA ILE A 86 -16.13 8.15 10.44
C ILE A 86 -15.63 7.23 9.33
N ILE A 87 -14.66 7.70 8.55
CA ILE A 87 -14.03 6.87 7.50
C ILE A 87 -13.31 5.66 8.11
N CYS A 88 -12.62 5.81 9.23
CA CYS A 88 -11.97 4.69 9.92
C CYS A 88 -12.96 3.60 10.32
N CYS A 89 -14.15 3.96 10.84
CA CYS A 89 -15.18 2.97 11.17
C CYS A 89 -15.60 2.18 9.91
N GLY A 90 -15.87 2.87 8.81
CA GLY A 90 -16.17 2.24 7.53
C GLY A 90 -15.02 1.40 6.99
N PHE A 91 -13.78 1.88 7.15
CA PHE A 91 -12.57 1.19 6.71
C PHE A 91 -12.34 -0.14 7.44
N ILE A 92 -12.61 -0.19 8.75
CA ILE A 92 -12.49 -1.44 9.54
C ILE A 92 -13.47 -2.48 9.00
N ILE A 93 -14.72 -2.11 8.80
CA ILE A 93 -15.75 -3.04 8.30
C ILE A 93 -15.46 -3.44 6.85
N GLY A 94 -15.26 -2.46 5.98
CA GLY A 94 -14.97 -2.69 4.57
C GLY A 94 -13.66 -3.43 4.34
N GLY A 95 -12.63 -3.13 5.11
CA GLY A 95 -11.33 -3.79 5.07
C GLY A 95 -11.42 -5.26 5.46
N TYR A 96 -12.18 -5.61 6.49
CA TYR A 96 -12.39 -6.99 6.90
C TYR A 96 -13.06 -7.81 5.79
N PHE A 97 -14.19 -7.34 5.26
CA PHE A 97 -14.90 -8.05 4.19
C PHE A 97 -14.09 -8.05 2.88
N GLY A 98 -13.44 -6.95 2.55
CA GLY A 98 -12.58 -6.85 1.37
C GLY A 98 -11.39 -7.81 1.43
N ALA A 99 -10.70 -7.90 2.57
CA ALA A 99 -9.60 -8.83 2.77
C ALA A 99 -10.06 -10.28 2.71
N LYS A 100 -11.20 -10.60 3.33
CA LYS A 100 -11.80 -11.95 3.28
C LYS A 100 -12.16 -12.34 1.85
N PHE A 101 -12.75 -11.43 1.09
CA PHE A 101 -13.07 -11.67 -0.34
C PHE A 101 -11.80 -11.81 -1.18
N ALA A 102 -10.81 -10.93 -0.98
CA ALA A 102 -9.54 -10.99 -1.68
C ALA A 102 -8.78 -12.29 -1.42
N SER A 103 -8.84 -12.83 -0.21
CA SER A 103 -8.14 -14.08 0.15
C SER A 103 -8.64 -15.33 -0.59
N VAL A 104 -9.87 -15.29 -1.10
CA VAL A 104 -10.48 -16.38 -1.88
C VAL A 104 -10.15 -16.26 -3.37
N LEU A 105 -9.81 -15.07 -3.85
CA LEU A 105 -9.52 -14.83 -5.25
C LEU A 105 -8.11 -15.32 -5.63
N PRO A 106 -7.93 -15.90 -6.84
CA PRO A 106 -6.60 -16.19 -7.35
C PRO A 106 -5.75 -14.92 -7.49
N ALA A 107 -4.46 -15.01 -7.18
CA ALA A 107 -3.53 -13.89 -7.22
C ALA A 107 -3.52 -13.15 -8.58
N ASN A 108 -3.69 -13.87 -9.67
CA ASN A 108 -3.74 -13.30 -11.03
C ASN A 108 -4.97 -12.41 -11.25
N ILE A 109 -6.13 -12.81 -10.73
CA ILE A 109 -7.38 -12.04 -10.84
C ILE A 109 -7.26 -10.78 -9.99
N LEU A 110 -6.78 -10.92 -8.76
CA LEU A 110 -6.58 -9.82 -7.84
C LEU A 110 -5.62 -8.76 -8.41
N ARG A 111 -4.53 -9.21 -9.04
CA ARG A 111 -3.57 -8.34 -9.73
C ARG A 111 -4.22 -7.57 -10.88
N LYS A 112 -5.08 -8.22 -11.68
CA LYS A 112 -5.80 -7.56 -12.79
C LYS A 112 -6.79 -6.52 -12.26
N ILE A 113 -7.57 -6.85 -11.23
CA ILE A 113 -8.52 -5.92 -10.60
C ILE A 113 -7.77 -4.69 -10.08
N PHE A 114 -6.67 -4.90 -9.36
CA PHE A 114 -5.84 -3.82 -8.84
C PHE A 114 -5.31 -2.91 -9.96
N SER A 115 -4.80 -3.50 -11.04
CA SER A 115 -4.27 -2.76 -12.19
C SER A 115 -5.34 -1.91 -12.88
N ILE A 116 -6.55 -2.44 -13.04
CA ILE A 116 -7.68 -1.72 -13.65
C ILE A 116 -8.11 -0.54 -12.77
N ILE A 117 -8.24 -0.74 -11.46
CA ILE A 117 -8.60 0.33 -10.52
C ILE A 117 -7.54 1.44 -10.58
N MET A 118 -6.26 1.07 -10.56
CA MET A 118 -5.15 2.01 -10.67
C MET A 118 -5.21 2.83 -11.96
N LEU A 119 -5.49 2.18 -13.09
CA LEU A 119 -5.61 2.84 -14.39
C LEU A 119 -6.77 3.84 -14.39
N ILE A 120 -7.94 3.45 -13.89
CA ILE A 120 -9.12 4.33 -13.83
C ILE A 120 -8.83 5.56 -12.95
N VAL A 121 -8.24 5.35 -11.78
CA VAL A 121 -7.89 6.44 -10.87
C VAL A 121 -6.85 7.36 -11.50
N ALA A 122 -5.81 6.82 -12.13
CA ALA A 122 -4.77 7.59 -12.79
C ALA A 122 -5.33 8.47 -13.92
N VAL A 123 -6.16 7.90 -14.78
CA VAL A 123 -6.81 8.63 -15.88
C VAL A 123 -7.71 9.74 -15.32
N LYS A 124 -8.56 9.41 -14.33
CA LYS A 124 -9.46 10.39 -13.74
C LYS A 124 -8.72 11.55 -13.08
N MET A 125 -7.65 11.27 -12.33
CA MET A 125 -6.85 12.31 -11.71
C MET A 125 -6.11 13.17 -12.73
N PHE A 126 -5.64 12.59 -13.83
CA PHE A 126 -4.94 13.33 -14.88
C PHE A 126 -5.86 14.33 -15.60
N PHE A 127 -7.12 13.96 -15.82
CA PHE A 127 -8.12 14.84 -16.48
C PHE A 127 -8.94 15.69 -15.50
N SER A 128 -8.83 15.46 -14.20
CA SER A 128 -9.50 16.28 -13.19
C SER A 128 -8.70 17.58 -12.98
N LYS A 129 -9.37 18.70 -13.23
CA LYS A 129 -8.86 20.03 -12.86
C LYS A 129 -9.12 20.31 -11.41
#